data_c9931e1587ee270f9efe5e5b65d3bc8f
#
_entry.id   c9931e1587ee270f9efe5e5b65d3bc8f
#
_cell.length_a   1.000
_cell.length_b   1.000
_cell.length_c   1.000
_cell.angle_alpha   90.00
_cell.angle_beta   90.00
_cell.angle_gamma   90.00
#
_symmetry.space_group_name_H-M   'P 1'
#
loop_
_entity.id
_entity.type
_entity.pdbx_description
1 polymer ?
#
loop_
_entity_poly.entity_id
_entity_poly.type
_entity_poly.pdbx_seq_one_letter_code
_entity_poly.pdbx_strand_id
1 'polypeptide(L)'
;MKTKSIYSFFFLVVLFTTSCIEHEVIPPPVNTVDLNCYFVGFVNGTQVEFTQNVQGYGAEVVNYQDINPSPALSHQTYGSKIKSFYYDQAIQLKFGTLDWDAAANSEPTVAMFNEYHSGEAGIPINFSDNGLAGIEVEYTDNNGVKWLSRESDPGQEGVFTIITQSSDNTGDYSLFECDFSCKVWRINPQTNQDESLDITNAKFTSWFKR
;
A
#
# COMPACT_ATOMS: atom_id res chain seq x y z
N MET A 1 -48.45 16.26 60.92
CA MET A 1 -47.35 16.95 60.21
C MET A 1 -46.23 16.03 59.72
N LYS A 2 -46.28 14.71 59.87
CA LYS A 2 -45.15 13.80 59.47
C LYS A 2 -45.23 13.29 57.98
N THR A 3 -46.39 13.29 57.34
CA THR A 3 -46.59 12.77 55.97
C THR A 3 -46.10 13.72 54.88
N LYS A 4 -46.19 15.01 55.05
CA LYS A 4 -45.71 16.01 54.04
C LYS A 4 -44.20 16.00 53.85
N SER A 5 -43.45 15.66 54.86
CA SER A 5 -41.96 15.60 54.81
C SER A 5 -41.48 14.39 54.00
N ILE A 6 -42.23 13.27 53.99
CA ILE A 6 -41.87 12.06 53.26
C ILE A 6 -42.01 12.28 51.74
N TYR A 7 -43.06 12.96 51.30
CA TYR A 7 -43.25 13.24 49.86
C TYR A 7 -42.22 14.22 49.33
N SER A 8 -41.79 15.20 50.12
CA SER A 8 -40.76 16.14 49.74
C SER A 8 -39.39 15.44 49.57
N PHE A 9 -39.09 14.45 50.41
CA PHE A 9 -37.85 13.68 50.32
C PHE A 9 -37.86 12.75 49.10
N PHE A 10 -38.99 12.13 48.83
CA PHE A 10 -39.14 11.24 47.65
C PHE A 10 -39.05 12.00 46.31
N PHE A 11 -39.58 13.23 46.27
CA PHE A 11 -39.49 14.09 45.08
C PHE A 11 -38.05 14.56 44.83
N LEU A 12 -37.29 14.82 45.91
CA LEU A 12 -35.90 15.20 45.81
C LEU A 12 -35.02 14.06 45.30
N VAL A 13 -35.24 12.81 45.69
CA VAL A 13 -34.51 11.64 45.26
C VAL A 13 -34.77 11.33 43.76
N VAL A 14 -35.99 11.52 43.26
CA VAL A 14 -36.31 11.33 41.85
C VAL A 14 -35.62 12.34 40.94
N LEU A 15 -35.38 13.57 41.44
CA LEU A 15 -34.67 14.59 40.66
C LEU A 15 -33.17 14.27 40.45
N PHE A 16 -32.55 13.48 41.32
CA PHE A 16 -31.13 13.12 41.20
C PHE A 16 -30.92 11.88 40.31
N THR A 17 -31.92 11.12 39.94
CA THR A 17 -31.77 9.93 39.08
C THR A 17 -31.87 10.22 37.60
N THR A 18 -32.18 11.45 37.18
CA THR A 18 -32.34 11.81 35.76
C THR A 18 -31.14 12.51 35.15
N SER A 19 -30.01 12.64 35.87
CA SER A 19 -28.86 13.40 35.43
C SER A 19 -27.64 12.52 35.15
N CYS A 20 -27.72 11.57 34.23
CA CYS A 20 -26.57 11.00 33.55
C CYS A 20 -27.03 10.38 32.25
N ILE A 21 -27.39 11.21 31.27
CA ILE A 21 -27.23 10.80 29.89
C ILE A 21 -25.77 11.07 29.59
N GLU A 22 -24.93 10.04 29.66
CA GLU A 22 -23.61 10.10 29.05
C GLU A 22 -23.84 10.43 27.58
N HIS A 23 -23.43 11.63 27.22
CA HIS A 23 -23.41 12.02 25.81
C HIS A 23 -22.29 11.18 25.17
N GLU A 24 -22.68 10.08 24.54
CA GLU A 24 -21.74 9.31 23.73
C GLU A 24 -21.24 10.25 22.62
N VAL A 25 -20.02 10.75 22.78
CA VAL A 25 -19.36 11.55 21.75
C VAL A 25 -19.02 10.57 20.62
N ILE A 26 -19.93 10.50 19.63
CA ILE A 26 -19.63 9.77 18.38
C ILE A 26 -18.47 10.53 17.73
N PRO A 27 -17.25 9.94 17.66
CA PRO A 27 -16.15 10.62 16.99
C PRO A 27 -16.56 10.90 15.54
N PRO A 28 -16.14 12.03 14.95
CA PRO A 28 -16.42 12.30 13.56
C PRO A 28 -15.92 11.14 12.70
N PRO A 29 -16.64 10.78 11.62
CA PRO A 29 -16.21 9.71 10.74
C PRO A 29 -14.80 10.03 10.22
N VAL A 30 -13.88 9.09 10.42
CA VAL A 30 -12.54 9.21 9.85
C VAL A 30 -12.68 8.96 8.34
N ASN A 31 -12.25 9.93 7.53
CA ASN A 31 -12.18 9.71 6.09
C ASN A 31 -11.15 8.62 5.82
N THR A 32 -11.59 7.48 5.36
CA THR A 32 -10.73 6.38 4.93
C THR A 32 -10.75 6.30 3.42
N VAL A 33 -9.59 6.11 2.82
CA VAL A 33 -9.50 5.81 1.38
C VAL A 33 -9.78 4.32 1.20
N ASP A 34 -10.69 3.98 0.30
CA ASP A 34 -10.91 2.59 -0.09
C ASP A 34 -9.77 2.14 -1.02
N LEU A 35 -8.87 1.34 -0.47
CA LEU A 35 -7.67 0.86 -1.17
C LEU A 35 -8.03 -0.34 -2.06
N ASN A 36 -8.88 -0.11 -3.06
CA ASN A 36 -9.22 -1.14 -4.04
C ASN A 36 -7.97 -1.63 -4.77
N CYS A 37 -7.89 -2.95 -4.97
CA CYS A 37 -6.75 -3.57 -5.61
C CYS A 37 -7.17 -4.73 -6.52
N TYR A 38 -6.33 -4.94 -7.54
CA TYR A 38 -6.52 -6.02 -8.48
C TYR A 38 -5.19 -6.43 -9.11
N PHE A 39 -4.98 -7.73 -9.25
CA PHE A 39 -3.91 -8.29 -10.04
C PHE A 39 -4.43 -9.45 -10.88
N VAL A 40 -4.06 -9.49 -12.14
CA VAL A 40 -4.23 -10.65 -13.01
C VAL A 40 -3.02 -10.79 -13.91
N GLY A 41 -2.58 -12.02 -14.15
CA GLY A 41 -1.46 -12.32 -15.04
C GLY A 41 -1.28 -13.81 -15.19
N PHE A 42 -0.31 -14.20 -16.01
CA PHE A 42 0.07 -15.61 -16.16
C PHE A 42 1.44 -15.82 -15.51
N VAL A 43 1.51 -16.72 -14.55
CA VAL A 43 2.76 -17.15 -13.91
C VAL A 43 3.10 -18.53 -14.45
N ASN A 44 4.19 -18.64 -15.22
CA ASN A 44 4.55 -19.86 -15.97
C ASN A 44 3.37 -20.45 -16.76
N GLY A 45 2.60 -19.58 -17.43
CA GLY A 45 1.45 -19.97 -18.25
C GLY A 45 0.17 -20.31 -17.48
N THR A 46 0.18 -20.27 -16.13
CA THR A 46 -1.00 -20.45 -15.31
C THR A 46 -1.58 -19.09 -14.92
N GLN A 47 -2.86 -18.86 -15.17
CA GLN A 47 -3.51 -17.62 -14.76
C GLN A 47 -3.57 -17.53 -13.25
N VAL A 48 -3.16 -16.37 -12.72
CA VAL A 48 -3.24 -15.99 -11.31
C VAL A 48 -4.03 -14.70 -11.21
N GLU A 49 -4.96 -14.63 -10.25
CA GLU A 49 -5.79 -13.45 -10.04
C GLU A 49 -5.95 -13.19 -8.53
N PHE A 50 -5.73 -11.93 -8.13
CA PHE A 50 -5.96 -11.44 -6.78
C PHE A 50 -6.93 -10.27 -6.84
N THR A 51 -8.14 -10.47 -6.37
CA THR A 51 -9.19 -9.46 -6.38
C THR A 51 -9.53 -9.06 -4.95
N GLN A 52 -9.64 -7.76 -4.69
CA GLN A 52 -9.99 -7.22 -3.37
C GLN A 52 -11.23 -7.89 -2.80
N ASN A 53 -11.16 -8.25 -1.51
CA ASN A 53 -12.20 -8.94 -0.75
C ASN A 53 -12.56 -10.36 -1.24
N VAL A 54 -11.91 -10.85 -2.29
CA VAL A 54 -12.03 -12.25 -2.71
C VAL A 54 -10.91 -13.04 -2.07
N GLN A 55 -11.20 -14.15 -1.40
CA GLN A 55 -10.21 -15.00 -0.71
C GLN A 55 -9.30 -14.24 0.28
N GLY A 56 -9.83 -13.14 0.85
CA GLY A 56 -9.10 -12.31 1.81
C GLY A 56 -8.00 -11.43 1.23
N TYR A 57 -7.94 -11.25 -0.08
CA TYR A 57 -6.98 -10.33 -0.69
C TYR A 57 -7.32 -8.87 -0.40
N GLY A 58 -6.28 -8.07 -0.18
CA GLY A 58 -6.36 -6.63 0.04
C GLY A 58 -5.04 -5.96 -0.26
N ALA A 59 -5.09 -4.64 -0.44
CA ALA A 59 -3.90 -3.83 -0.65
C ALA A 59 -3.24 -3.42 0.66
N GLU A 60 -1.91 -3.42 0.66
CA GLU A 60 -1.06 -2.84 1.69
C GLU A 60 -0.09 -1.86 1.02
N VAL A 61 -0.08 -0.63 1.50
CA VAL A 61 0.90 0.38 1.06
C VAL A 61 2.26 0.03 1.66
N VAL A 62 3.30 0.09 0.84
CA VAL A 62 4.66 -0.25 1.23
C VAL A 62 5.58 0.91 0.88
N ASN A 63 6.22 1.50 1.90
CA ASN A 63 7.17 2.58 1.73
C ASN A 63 8.52 2.18 2.32
N TYR A 64 9.58 2.53 1.62
CA TYR A 64 10.96 2.34 2.07
C TYR A 64 11.68 3.67 2.06
N GLN A 65 12.30 4.00 3.18
CA GLN A 65 13.09 5.22 3.36
C GLN A 65 14.54 4.87 3.64
N ASP A 66 15.43 5.54 2.93
CA ASP A 66 16.86 5.58 3.23
C ASP A 66 17.24 7.03 3.57
N ILE A 67 17.46 7.30 4.87
CA ILE A 67 17.74 8.65 5.36
C ILE A 67 19.22 8.86 5.47
N ASN A 68 19.74 9.80 4.68
CA ASN A 68 21.15 10.14 4.63
C ASN A 68 21.42 11.52 5.26
N PRO A 69 22.58 11.69 5.94
CA PRO A 69 22.96 13.00 6.45
C PRO A 69 23.33 13.95 5.31
N SER A 70 22.92 15.22 5.42
CA SER A 70 23.30 16.29 4.48
C SER A 70 24.84 16.37 4.37
N PRO A 71 25.41 16.55 3.14
CA PRO A 71 24.75 16.96 1.91
C PRO A 71 24.24 15.80 1.02
N ALA A 72 24.30 14.54 1.47
CA ALA A 72 23.75 13.43 0.71
C ALA A 72 22.21 13.50 0.71
N LEU A 73 21.59 13.16 -0.44
CA LEU A 73 20.14 13.07 -0.54
C LEU A 73 19.65 11.81 0.12
N SER A 74 18.50 11.90 0.72
CA SER A 74 17.70 10.78 1.21
C SER A 74 16.81 10.25 0.10
N HIS A 75 16.40 8.99 0.20
CA HIS A 75 15.68 8.28 -0.86
C HIS A 75 14.37 7.67 -0.32
N GLN A 76 13.27 7.93 -0.99
CA GLN A 76 11.96 7.34 -0.71
C GLN A 76 11.53 6.47 -1.89
N THR A 77 11.25 5.19 -1.63
CA THR A 77 10.64 4.28 -2.59
C THR A 77 9.21 4.01 -2.19
N TYR A 78 8.29 4.16 -3.12
CA TYR A 78 6.86 3.88 -2.93
C TYR A 78 6.50 2.52 -3.50
N GLY A 79 5.50 1.87 -2.91
CA GLY A 79 5.04 0.60 -3.42
C GLY A 79 3.67 0.20 -2.90
N SER A 80 3.19 -0.89 -3.45
CA SER A 80 1.96 -1.52 -3.04
C SER A 80 2.09 -3.04 -3.10
N LYS A 81 1.49 -3.71 -2.12
CA LYS A 81 1.44 -5.16 -2.02
C LYS A 81 0.00 -5.63 -1.97
N ILE A 82 -0.36 -6.56 -2.84
CA ILE A 82 -1.63 -7.29 -2.76
C ILE A 82 -1.34 -8.63 -2.11
N LYS A 83 -1.95 -8.88 -0.94
CA LYS A 83 -1.77 -10.11 -0.17
C LYS A 83 -3.08 -10.61 0.40
N SER A 84 -3.16 -11.91 0.68
CA SER A 84 -4.28 -12.53 1.36
C SER A 84 -4.03 -12.64 2.87
N PHE A 85 -5.12 -12.63 3.65
CA PHE A 85 -5.09 -13.03 5.08
C PHE A 85 -5.10 -14.55 5.28
N TYR A 86 -5.41 -15.32 4.23
CA TYR A 86 -5.60 -16.76 4.33
C TYR A 86 -4.56 -17.57 3.54
N TYR A 87 -3.88 -16.94 2.57
CA TYR A 87 -2.94 -17.59 1.67
C TYR A 87 -1.62 -16.83 1.63
N ASP A 88 -0.52 -17.54 1.41
CA ASP A 88 0.82 -16.96 1.33
C ASP A 88 1.05 -16.20 0.02
N GLN A 89 0.26 -16.49 -1.01
CA GLN A 89 0.40 -15.83 -2.32
C GLN A 89 0.21 -14.33 -2.21
N ALA A 90 1.13 -13.60 -2.83
CA ALA A 90 1.11 -12.15 -2.86
C ALA A 90 1.86 -11.63 -4.09
N ILE A 91 1.59 -10.38 -4.46
CA ILE A 91 2.40 -9.63 -5.40
C ILE A 91 2.64 -8.23 -4.86
N GLN A 92 3.86 -7.74 -5.00
CA GLN A 92 4.26 -6.40 -4.60
C GLN A 92 4.99 -5.72 -5.75
N LEU A 93 4.62 -4.47 -5.99
CA LEU A 93 5.36 -3.58 -6.88
C LEU A 93 5.96 -2.45 -6.06
N LYS A 94 7.24 -2.16 -6.30
CA LYS A 94 7.93 -0.97 -5.81
C LYS A 94 8.29 -0.10 -7.00
N PHE A 95 8.13 1.19 -6.83
CA PHE A 95 8.46 2.20 -7.84
C PHE A 95 9.67 2.99 -7.39
N GLY A 96 10.51 3.33 -8.30
CA GLY A 96 11.76 4.03 -8.16
C GLY A 96 11.84 5.09 -7.09
N THR A 97 12.93 5.76 -6.89
CA THR A 97 13.14 6.62 -5.73
C THR A 97 12.78 8.07 -5.99
N LEU A 98 12.19 8.70 -4.98
CA LEU A 98 12.12 10.15 -4.86
C LEU A 98 13.24 10.62 -3.94
N ASP A 99 14.07 11.52 -4.44
CA ASP A 99 15.19 12.09 -3.69
C ASP A 99 14.78 13.37 -2.99
N TRP A 100 15.18 13.53 -1.73
CA TRP A 100 14.94 14.78 -0.98
C TRP A 100 16.06 15.07 0.02
N ASP A 101 16.17 16.34 0.44
CA ASP A 101 17.07 16.76 1.53
C ASP A 101 16.36 16.59 2.88
N ALA A 102 16.77 15.58 3.66
CA ALA A 102 16.23 15.30 4.97
C ALA A 102 16.56 16.38 6.02
N ALA A 103 17.54 17.26 5.76
CA ALA A 103 17.79 18.41 6.62
C ALA A 103 16.75 19.53 6.43
N ALA A 104 16.17 19.63 5.23
CA ALA A 104 15.13 20.61 4.92
C ALA A 104 13.72 20.11 5.31
N ASN A 105 13.44 18.84 5.09
CA ASN A 105 12.14 18.22 5.39
C ASN A 105 12.36 16.80 5.93
N SER A 106 11.66 16.42 6.99
CA SER A 106 11.75 15.07 7.58
C SER A 106 11.26 13.95 6.63
N GLU A 107 10.46 14.30 5.64
CA GLU A 107 9.88 13.41 4.61
C GLU A 107 9.64 14.20 3.33
N PRO A 108 9.48 13.53 2.15
CA PRO A 108 9.07 14.20 0.93
C PRO A 108 7.77 14.96 1.10
N THR A 109 7.70 16.19 0.58
CA THR A 109 6.46 16.98 0.62
C THR A 109 5.40 16.42 -0.33
N VAL A 110 4.12 16.77 -0.09
CA VAL A 110 3.02 16.43 -1.01
C VAL A 110 3.30 16.94 -2.43
N ALA A 111 3.88 18.12 -2.57
CA ALA A 111 4.22 18.67 -3.88
C ALA A 111 5.27 17.80 -4.60
N MET A 112 6.33 17.39 -3.90
CA MET A 112 7.36 16.50 -4.45
C MET A 112 6.78 15.14 -4.85
N PHE A 113 5.93 14.57 -3.98
CA PHE A 113 5.22 13.30 -4.25
C PHE A 113 4.38 13.39 -5.53
N ASN A 114 3.58 14.47 -5.67
CA ASN A 114 2.72 14.66 -6.82
C ASN A 114 3.52 14.90 -8.12
N GLU A 115 4.59 15.67 -8.04
CA GLU A 115 5.49 15.93 -9.17
C GLU A 115 6.18 14.65 -9.64
N TYR A 116 6.73 13.89 -8.72
CA TYR A 116 7.42 12.63 -9.00
C TYR A 116 6.53 11.65 -9.76
N HIS A 117 5.30 11.43 -9.29
CA HIS A 117 4.42 10.45 -9.91
C HIS A 117 3.72 10.94 -11.17
N SER A 118 3.50 12.24 -11.31
CA SER A 118 2.86 12.79 -12.52
C SER A 118 3.75 12.68 -13.76
N GLY A 119 5.06 12.62 -13.58
CA GLY A 119 6.03 12.48 -14.66
C GLY A 119 6.07 11.06 -15.27
N GLU A 120 5.66 10.06 -14.52
CA GLU A 120 5.79 8.64 -14.90
C GLU A 120 4.52 8.08 -15.58
N ALA A 121 3.41 8.82 -15.54
CA ALA A 121 2.13 8.35 -16.09
C ALA A 121 2.19 8.08 -17.60
N GLY A 122 1.88 6.84 -17.99
CA GLY A 122 1.84 6.41 -19.39
C GLY A 122 3.22 6.22 -20.06
N ILE A 123 4.31 6.29 -19.29
CA ILE A 123 5.68 6.07 -19.77
C ILE A 123 6.09 4.62 -19.52
N PRO A 124 6.77 3.96 -20.45
CA PRO A 124 7.38 2.65 -20.19
C PRO A 124 8.37 2.74 -19.02
N ILE A 125 8.24 1.83 -18.06
CA ILE A 125 9.06 1.81 -16.85
C ILE A 125 10.14 0.74 -17.01
N ASN A 126 11.39 1.12 -16.74
CA ASN A 126 12.48 0.15 -16.66
C ASN A 126 12.40 -0.62 -15.35
N PHE A 127 12.81 -1.88 -15.38
CA PHE A 127 12.94 -2.68 -14.17
C PHE A 127 14.26 -2.34 -13.46
N SER A 128 14.27 -2.48 -12.15
CA SER A 128 15.46 -2.31 -11.34
C SER A 128 15.55 -3.40 -10.27
N ASP A 129 16.78 -3.70 -9.83
CA ASP A 129 17.02 -4.72 -8.80
C ASP A 129 16.72 -4.24 -7.37
N ASN A 130 16.61 -2.92 -7.17
CA ASN A 130 16.44 -2.32 -5.83
C ASN A 130 15.32 -1.28 -5.77
N GLY A 131 14.46 -1.19 -6.78
CA GLY A 131 13.46 -0.13 -6.89
C GLY A 131 14.05 1.28 -7.02
N LEU A 132 15.36 1.43 -7.36
CA LEU A 132 16.04 2.72 -7.35
C LEU A 132 15.72 3.60 -8.54
N ALA A 133 15.38 3.03 -9.69
CA ALA A 133 15.15 3.80 -10.93
C ALA A 133 14.14 3.09 -11.84
N GLY A 134 13.01 2.68 -11.29
CA GLY A 134 12.04 1.96 -12.08
C GLY A 134 11.15 1.10 -11.21
N ILE A 135 10.78 -0.09 -11.71
CA ILE A 135 9.89 -1.00 -11.02
C ILE A 135 10.63 -2.26 -10.56
N GLU A 136 10.38 -2.67 -9.32
CA GLU A 136 10.74 -3.99 -8.81
C GLU A 136 9.46 -4.78 -8.54
N VAL A 137 9.38 -6.00 -9.03
CA VAL A 137 8.28 -6.92 -8.81
C VAL A 137 8.72 -8.02 -7.86
N GLU A 138 8.04 -8.17 -6.71
CA GLU A 138 8.15 -9.32 -5.81
C GLU A 138 6.88 -10.16 -5.93
N TYR A 139 7.02 -11.40 -6.39
CA TYR A 139 5.94 -12.38 -6.37
C TYR A 139 6.19 -13.40 -5.26
N THR A 140 5.18 -13.66 -4.44
CA THR A 140 5.22 -14.73 -3.43
C THR A 140 4.28 -15.85 -3.89
N ASP A 141 4.82 -17.07 -4.02
CA ASP A 141 4.06 -18.22 -4.49
C ASP A 141 3.20 -18.87 -3.37
N ASN A 142 2.46 -19.93 -3.70
CA ASN A 142 1.60 -20.68 -2.78
C ASN A 142 2.33 -21.30 -1.58
N ASN A 143 3.65 -21.42 -1.64
CA ASN A 143 4.49 -21.97 -0.59
C ASN A 143 5.17 -20.90 0.25
N GLY A 144 4.81 -19.61 0.03
CA GLY A 144 5.43 -18.48 0.69
C GLY A 144 6.84 -18.12 0.18
N VAL A 145 7.24 -18.69 -0.95
CA VAL A 145 8.56 -18.45 -1.54
C VAL A 145 8.52 -17.16 -2.35
N LYS A 146 9.50 -16.29 -2.09
CA LYS A 146 9.63 -14.99 -2.75
C LYS A 146 10.50 -15.08 -3.98
N TRP A 147 10.05 -14.41 -5.04
CA TRP A 147 10.68 -14.29 -6.33
C TRP A 147 10.77 -12.81 -6.71
N LEU A 148 11.94 -12.34 -7.16
CA LEU A 148 12.21 -10.93 -7.44
C LEU A 148 12.59 -10.72 -8.90
N SER A 149 12.08 -9.65 -9.52
CA SER A 149 12.52 -9.20 -10.85
C SER A 149 13.98 -8.73 -10.81
N ARG A 150 14.63 -8.73 -11.99
CA ARG A 150 16.00 -8.25 -12.18
C ARG A 150 16.03 -7.23 -13.31
N GLU A 151 16.90 -6.24 -13.21
CA GLU A 151 17.00 -5.15 -14.18
C GLU A 151 17.34 -5.62 -15.60
N SER A 152 18.24 -6.55 -15.73
CA SER A 152 18.88 -6.91 -17.00
C SER A 152 18.19 -8.04 -17.79
N ASP A 153 17.01 -8.50 -17.36
CA ASP A 153 16.34 -9.62 -18.04
C ASP A 153 15.77 -9.18 -19.41
N PRO A 154 15.95 -9.99 -20.45
CA PRO A 154 15.36 -9.69 -21.76
C PRO A 154 13.85 -9.90 -21.76
N GLY A 155 13.14 -9.11 -22.58
CA GLY A 155 11.68 -9.23 -22.77
C GLY A 155 10.85 -8.66 -21.65
N GLN A 156 11.44 -7.87 -20.76
CA GLN A 156 10.71 -7.10 -19.76
C GLN A 156 10.05 -5.88 -20.40
N GLU A 157 8.83 -5.64 -20.05
CA GLU A 157 8.06 -4.46 -20.48
C GLU A 157 7.12 -4.00 -19.37
N GLY A 158 6.88 -2.71 -19.27
CA GLY A 158 5.96 -2.14 -18.29
C GLY A 158 5.49 -0.75 -18.71
N VAL A 159 4.23 -0.48 -18.39
CA VAL A 159 3.60 0.84 -18.52
C VAL A 159 2.92 1.18 -17.20
N PHE A 160 3.16 2.38 -16.71
CA PHE A 160 2.58 2.89 -15.47
C PHE A 160 1.68 4.08 -15.74
N THR A 161 0.52 4.12 -15.11
CA THR A 161 -0.44 5.23 -15.22
C THR A 161 -1.02 5.57 -13.85
N ILE A 162 -0.95 6.84 -13.47
CA ILE A 162 -1.71 7.35 -12.33
C ILE A 162 -3.13 7.63 -12.79
N ILE A 163 -4.12 7.01 -12.11
CA ILE A 163 -5.53 7.14 -12.48
C ILE A 163 -6.18 8.28 -11.71
N THR A 164 -5.93 8.39 -10.41
CA THR A 164 -6.49 9.44 -9.56
C THR A 164 -5.70 9.57 -8.28
N GLN A 165 -5.93 10.68 -7.57
CA GLN A 165 -5.40 10.91 -6.23
C GLN A 165 -6.54 11.06 -5.22
N SER A 166 -6.28 10.66 -3.99
CA SER A 166 -7.21 10.79 -2.86
C SER A 166 -6.43 11.10 -1.59
N SER A 167 -7.11 11.60 -0.55
CA SER A 167 -6.51 11.90 0.73
C SER A 167 -7.41 11.44 1.88
N ASP A 168 -6.80 10.88 2.93
CA ASP A 168 -7.44 10.52 4.19
C ASP A 168 -7.24 11.57 5.29
N ASN A 169 -6.76 12.75 4.96
CA ASN A 169 -6.32 13.85 5.84
C ASN A 169 -5.00 13.58 6.61
N THR A 170 -4.35 12.44 6.41
CA THR A 170 -3.06 12.14 7.02
C THR A 170 -1.93 12.10 6.00
N GLY A 171 -2.26 11.98 4.74
CA GLY A 171 -1.37 11.94 3.60
C GLY A 171 -2.14 11.60 2.34
N ASP A 172 -1.47 11.66 1.22
CA ASP A 172 -2.09 11.42 -0.06
C ASP A 172 -1.88 10.00 -0.54
N TYR A 173 -2.89 9.47 -1.21
CA TYR A 173 -2.86 8.20 -1.91
C TYR A 173 -2.98 8.44 -3.41
N SER A 174 -2.25 7.68 -4.20
CA SER A 174 -2.36 7.66 -5.66
C SER A 174 -2.77 6.28 -6.12
N LEU A 175 -3.91 6.21 -6.84
CA LEU A 175 -4.35 5.01 -7.54
C LEU A 175 -3.59 4.91 -8.85
N PHE A 176 -2.98 3.77 -9.09
CA PHE A 176 -2.23 3.51 -10.30
C PHE A 176 -2.61 2.19 -10.95
N GLU A 177 -2.30 2.11 -12.22
CA GLU A 177 -2.37 0.89 -13.01
C GLU A 177 -1.01 0.66 -13.68
N CYS A 178 -0.55 -0.59 -13.65
CA CYS A 178 0.67 -1.01 -14.31
C CYS A 178 0.40 -2.28 -15.11
N ASP A 179 0.65 -2.22 -16.41
CA ASP A 179 0.70 -3.39 -17.28
C ASP A 179 2.16 -3.80 -17.45
N PHE A 180 2.48 -5.08 -17.21
CA PHE A 180 3.86 -5.53 -17.29
C PHE A 180 4.02 -7.01 -17.66
N SER A 181 5.21 -7.32 -18.14
CA SER A 181 5.72 -8.69 -18.28
C SER A 181 7.16 -8.70 -17.79
N CYS A 182 7.51 -9.68 -16.96
CA CYS A 182 8.88 -9.82 -16.45
C CYS A 182 9.19 -11.26 -16.07
N LYS A 183 10.46 -11.52 -15.83
CA LYS A 183 10.95 -12.73 -15.19
C LYS A 183 11.28 -12.42 -13.73
N VAL A 184 10.86 -13.29 -12.84
CA VAL A 184 11.20 -13.18 -11.40
C VAL A 184 12.05 -14.37 -10.97
N TRP A 185 12.99 -14.16 -10.06
CA TRP A 185 14.06 -15.07 -9.70
C TRP A 185 14.14 -15.33 -8.21
N ARG A 186 14.66 -16.49 -7.87
CA ARG A 186 15.16 -16.81 -6.53
C ARG A 186 16.45 -17.64 -6.62
N ILE A 187 17.19 -17.69 -5.52
CA ILE A 187 18.25 -18.68 -5.34
C ILE A 187 17.64 -19.88 -4.62
N ASN A 188 17.74 -21.08 -5.22
CA ASN A 188 17.32 -22.31 -4.57
C ASN A 188 18.25 -22.59 -3.38
N PRO A 189 17.74 -22.70 -2.14
CA PRO A 189 18.58 -22.84 -0.96
C PRO A 189 19.27 -24.23 -0.86
N GLN A 190 18.81 -25.26 -1.58
CA GLN A 190 19.41 -26.60 -1.57
C GLN A 190 20.52 -26.74 -2.61
N THR A 191 20.34 -26.14 -3.80
CA THR A 191 21.27 -26.28 -4.92
C THR A 191 22.19 -25.09 -5.12
N ASN A 192 21.85 -23.95 -4.48
CA ASN A 192 22.48 -22.66 -4.66
C ASN A 192 22.49 -22.20 -6.15
N GLN A 193 21.46 -22.59 -6.90
CA GLN A 193 21.27 -22.19 -8.30
C GLN A 193 20.10 -21.24 -8.45
N ASP A 194 20.17 -20.40 -9.47
CA ASP A 194 19.07 -19.54 -9.86
C ASP A 194 17.90 -20.35 -10.44
N GLU A 195 16.70 -20.05 -9.98
CA GLU A 195 15.43 -20.52 -10.51
C GLU A 195 14.60 -19.30 -10.91
N SER A 196 13.77 -19.43 -11.94
CA SER A 196 12.94 -18.33 -12.40
C SER A 196 11.51 -18.75 -12.70
N LEU A 197 10.60 -17.77 -12.65
CA LEU A 197 9.22 -17.84 -13.13
C LEU A 197 9.00 -16.70 -14.14
N ASP A 198 8.25 -16.98 -15.20
CA ASP A 198 7.80 -15.96 -16.14
C ASP A 198 6.45 -15.40 -15.70
N ILE A 199 6.36 -14.08 -15.57
CA ILE A 199 5.09 -13.36 -15.38
C ILE A 199 4.80 -12.64 -16.68
N THR A 200 3.66 -12.95 -17.33
CA THR A 200 3.30 -12.39 -18.63
C THR A 200 1.88 -11.84 -18.63
N ASN A 201 1.66 -10.79 -19.43
CA ASN A 201 0.36 -10.11 -19.57
C ASN A 201 -0.24 -9.74 -18.20
N ALA A 202 0.59 -9.29 -17.31
CA ALA A 202 0.17 -8.91 -15.98
C ALA A 202 -0.43 -7.52 -15.97
N LYS A 203 -1.54 -7.37 -15.25
CA LYS A 203 -2.16 -6.11 -14.91
C LYS A 203 -2.23 -5.99 -13.40
N PHE A 204 -1.73 -4.88 -12.88
CA PHE A 204 -1.74 -4.57 -11.46
C PHE A 204 -2.38 -3.20 -11.24
N THR A 205 -3.41 -3.14 -10.41
CA THR A 205 -4.07 -1.90 -10.01
C THR A 205 -4.06 -1.83 -8.50
N SER A 206 -3.54 -0.77 -7.94
CA SER A 206 -3.48 -0.57 -6.49
C SER A 206 -3.11 0.87 -6.13
N TRP A 207 -2.88 1.09 -4.84
CA TRP A 207 -2.58 2.39 -4.28
C TRP A 207 -1.18 2.42 -3.69
N PHE A 208 -0.51 3.56 -3.81
CA PHE A 208 0.64 3.91 -2.97
C PHE A 208 0.34 5.19 -2.20
N LYS A 209 1.07 5.40 -1.13
CA LYS A 209 0.89 6.52 -0.22
C LYS A 209 2.21 7.25 -0.03
N ARG A 210 2.13 8.60 0.08
CA ARG A 210 3.25 9.46 0.49
C ARG A 210 3.80 9.04 1.86
#